data_e071785d61a9af122f1f16fa3977ee71
#
_entry.id   e071785d61a9af122f1f16fa3977ee71
#
_cell.length_a   1.000
_cell.length_b   1.000
_cell.length_c   1.000
_cell.angle_alpha   90.00
_cell.angle_beta   90.00
_cell.angle_gamma   90.00
#
_symmetry.space_group_name_H-M   'P 1'
#
loop_
_entity.id
_entity.type
_entity.pdbx_description
1 polymer ?
#
loop_
_entity_poly.entity_id
_entity_poly.type
_entity_poly.pdbx_seq_one_letter_code
_entity_poly.pdbx_strand_id
1 'polypeptide(L)'
;MDERPAAPVLTNPGSDRVKAVRALSGRSTRASSGRFVAEGPQAVREAVRFAADLVRDVYLTPDAAERYPEIVAEARERALHLHLGTDEVLHAMSADCQGVLAVVNATTPSLAEVL
;
A
#
# COMPACT_ATOMS: atom_id res chain seq x y z
N MET A 1 -21.10 -4.05 19.65
CA MET A 1 -21.05 -3.45 18.35
C MET A 1 -19.92 -2.45 18.23
N ASP A 2 -19.28 -2.44 17.13
CA ASP A 2 -18.17 -1.52 16.93
C ASP A 2 -18.70 -0.09 16.74
N GLU A 3 -18.30 0.78 17.63
CA GLU A 3 -18.77 2.15 17.59
C GLU A 3 -17.91 3.05 16.72
N ARG A 4 -16.74 2.57 16.33
CA ARG A 4 -15.88 3.37 15.52
C ARG A 4 -16.43 3.48 14.10
N PRO A 5 -16.37 4.67 13.53
CA PRO A 5 -16.74 4.75 12.11
C PRO A 5 -15.79 3.88 11.31
N ALA A 6 -16.33 3.22 10.31
CA ALA A 6 -15.50 2.46 9.40
C ALA A 6 -14.54 3.42 8.70
N ALA A 7 -13.32 2.96 8.45
CA ALA A 7 -12.39 3.78 7.68
C ALA A 7 -13.02 4.08 6.32
N PRO A 8 -12.89 5.32 5.82
CA PRO A 8 -13.47 5.63 4.52
C PRO A 8 -12.85 4.77 3.44
N VAL A 9 -13.70 4.24 2.58
CA VAL A 9 -13.23 3.48 1.44
C VAL A 9 -12.96 4.46 0.30
N LEU A 10 -11.77 4.36 -0.29
CA LEU A 10 -11.42 5.19 -1.42
C LEU A 10 -12.22 4.74 -2.63
N THR A 11 -12.93 5.67 -3.25
CA THR A 11 -13.86 5.34 -4.33
C THR A 11 -13.57 6.04 -5.65
N ASN A 12 -12.66 7.00 -5.65
CA ASN A 12 -12.40 7.81 -6.84
C ASN A 12 -11.11 7.36 -7.54
N PRO A 13 -11.20 6.60 -8.64
CA PRO A 13 -10.00 6.15 -9.33
C PRO A 13 -9.22 7.27 -10.01
N GLY A 14 -9.80 8.46 -10.09
CA GLY A 14 -9.11 9.63 -10.66
C GLY A 14 -8.54 10.57 -9.62
N SER A 15 -8.51 10.18 -8.35
CA SER A 15 -8.00 11.08 -7.31
C SER A 15 -6.48 11.27 -7.42
N ASP A 16 -6.00 12.32 -6.79
CA ASP A 16 -4.56 12.59 -6.78
C ASP A 16 -3.79 11.48 -6.12
N ARG A 17 -4.35 10.90 -5.06
CA ARG A 17 -3.71 9.78 -4.38
C ARG A 17 -3.53 8.59 -5.30
N VAL A 18 -4.58 8.25 -6.06
CA VAL A 18 -4.52 7.13 -7.00
C VAL A 18 -3.49 7.41 -8.08
N LYS A 19 -3.49 8.64 -8.60
CA LYS A 19 -2.52 9.02 -9.63
C LYS A 19 -1.09 8.92 -9.13
N ALA A 20 -0.86 9.34 -7.89
CA ALA A 20 0.48 9.28 -7.30
C ALA A 20 0.97 7.83 -7.16
N VAL A 21 0.08 6.94 -6.70
CA VAL A 21 0.47 5.53 -6.56
C VAL A 21 0.69 4.91 -7.93
N ARG A 22 -0.19 5.20 -8.88
CA ARG A 22 -0.06 4.68 -10.23
C ARG A 22 1.25 5.10 -10.87
N ALA A 23 1.68 6.34 -10.63
CA ALA A 23 2.94 6.84 -11.17
C ALA A 23 4.13 6.04 -10.65
N LEU A 24 4.05 5.54 -9.42
CA LEU A 24 5.13 4.74 -8.85
C LEU A 24 5.25 3.37 -9.50
N SER A 25 4.21 2.92 -10.19
CA SER A 25 4.29 1.66 -10.95
C SER A 25 5.16 1.81 -12.18
N GLY A 26 5.39 3.03 -12.64
CA GLY A 26 6.26 3.28 -13.77
C GLY A 26 7.71 3.33 -13.34
N ARG A 27 8.57 2.79 -14.17
CA ARG A 27 9.98 2.65 -13.81
C ARG A 27 10.69 3.97 -13.58
N SER A 28 10.46 4.93 -14.46
CA SER A 28 11.17 6.20 -14.36
C SER A 28 10.75 6.98 -13.12
N THR A 29 9.45 6.97 -12.81
CA THR A 29 8.95 7.66 -11.63
C THR A 29 9.49 7.01 -10.37
N ARG A 30 9.51 5.68 -10.35
CA ARG A 30 10.02 4.94 -9.21
C ARG A 30 11.47 5.31 -8.93
N ALA A 31 12.28 5.38 -9.97
CA ALA A 31 13.69 5.70 -9.82
C ALA A 31 13.90 7.10 -9.24
N SER A 32 13.09 8.08 -9.68
CA SER A 32 13.29 9.43 -9.23
C SER A 32 12.70 9.71 -7.85
N SER A 33 11.64 9.00 -7.46
CA SER A 33 10.99 9.25 -6.18
C SER A 33 11.59 8.48 -5.02
N GLY A 34 12.35 7.43 -5.29
CA GLY A 34 12.88 6.55 -4.25
C GLY A 34 11.83 5.68 -3.59
N ARG A 35 10.67 5.52 -4.23
CA ARG A 35 9.60 4.67 -3.74
C ARG A 35 9.21 3.68 -4.81
N PHE A 36 8.59 2.59 -4.37
CA PHE A 36 8.08 1.60 -5.32
C PHE A 36 6.81 0.97 -4.75
N VAL A 37 6.11 0.23 -5.60
CA VAL A 37 4.88 -0.45 -5.22
C VAL A 37 5.15 -1.93 -5.12
N ALA A 38 4.83 -2.51 -3.96
CA ALA A 38 4.82 -3.96 -3.80
C ALA A 38 3.41 -4.43 -4.18
N GLU A 39 3.31 -5.25 -5.20
CA GLU A 39 2.02 -5.64 -5.77
C GLU A 39 1.69 -7.09 -5.42
N GLY A 40 0.47 -7.28 -4.91
CA GLY A 40 -0.03 -8.61 -4.63
C GLY A 40 0.20 -9.05 -3.20
N PRO A 41 -0.53 -10.09 -2.78
CA PRO A 41 -0.51 -10.48 -1.37
C PRO A 41 0.84 -10.97 -0.88
N GLN A 42 1.59 -11.69 -1.72
CA GLN A 42 2.88 -12.20 -1.27
C GLN A 42 3.89 -11.08 -1.06
N ALA A 43 3.99 -10.16 -2.03
CA ALA A 43 4.94 -9.07 -1.91
C ALA A 43 4.60 -8.15 -0.74
N VAL A 44 3.30 -7.88 -0.55
CA VAL A 44 2.87 -7.03 0.56
C VAL A 44 3.14 -7.71 1.89
N ARG A 45 2.84 -9.00 1.98
CA ARG A 45 3.09 -9.75 3.21
C ARG A 45 4.56 -9.69 3.61
N GLU A 46 5.43 -9.87 2.63
CA GLU A 46 6.86 -9.81 2.89
C GLU A 46 7.31 -8.42 3.29
N ALA A 47 6.80 -7.39 2.63
CA ALA A 47 7.15 -6.01 2.96
C ALA A 47 6.73 -5.68 4.39
N VAL A 48 5.51 -6.04 4.76
CA VAL A 48 5.00 -5.76 6.09
C VAL A 48 5.79 -6.52 7.16
N ARG A 49 6.19 -7.75 6.85
CA ARG A 49 6.88 -8.59 7.83
C ARG A 49 8.35 -8.22 7.99
N PHE A 50 9.03 -7.96 6.89
CA PHE A 50 10.49 -7.82 6.93
C PHE A 50 10.98 -6.39 6.71
N ALA A 51 10.13 -5.49 6.24
CA ALA A 51 10.53 -4.14 5.94
C ALA A 51 9.47 -3.12 6.39
N ALA A 52 8.86 -3.39 7.54
CA ALA A 52 7.74 -2.56 8.01
C ALA A 52 8.10 -1.09 8.13
N ASP A 53 9.31 -0.78 8.57
CA ASP A 53 9.73 0.60 8.74
C ASP A 53 9.93 1.34 7.41
N LEU A 54 9.93 0.62 6.30
CA LEU A 54 9.98 1.22 4.98
C LEU A 54 8.60 1.32 4.32
N VAL A 55 7.61 0.61 4.86
CA VAL A 55 6.27 0.65 4.30
C VAL A 55 5.59 1.96 4.67
N ARG A 56 5.15 2.68 3.65
CA ARG A 56 4.48 3.95 3.84
C ARG A 56 2.98 3.80 3.96
N ASP A 57 2.38 3.05 3.04
CA ASP A 57 0.93 2.84 3.00
C ASP A 57 0.63 1.44 2.50
N VAL A 58 -0.45 0.84 3.01
CA VAL A 58 -0.95 -0.44 2.53
C VAL A 58 -2.38 -0.21 2.05
N TYR A 59 -2.68 -0.65 0.84
CA TYR A 59 -4.01 -0.50 0.24
C TYR A 59 -4.59 -1.87 -0.03
N LEU A 60 -5.86 -2.07 0.37
CA LEU A 60 -6.57 -3.31 0.11
C LEU A 60 -8.00 -3.03 -0.28
N THR A 61 -8.58 -3.93 -1.08
CA THR A 61 -10.03 -3.92 -1.22
C THR A 61 -10.64 -4.57 0.03
N PRO A 62 -11.91 -4.28 0.33
CA PRO A 62 -12.55 -4.97 1.46
C PRO A 62 -12.52 -6.49 1.30
N ASP A 63 -12.66 -6.98 0.08
CA ASP A 63 -12.59 -8.42 -0.19
C ASP A 63 -11.22 -8.98 0.13
N ALA A 64 -10.16 -8.28 -0.28
CA ALA A 64 -8.79 -8.71 0.02
C ALA A 64 -8.50 -8.67 1.51
N ALA A 65 -9.05 -7.68 2.21
CA ALA A 65 -8.87 -7.59 3.65
C ALA A 65 -9.47 -8.81 4.35
N GLU A 66 -10.58 -9.31 3.85
CA GLU A 66 -11.17 -10.53 4.40
C GLU A 66 -10.40 -11.79 4.01
N ARG A 67 -9.86 -11.78 2.79
CA ARG A 67 -9.13 -12.94 2.28
C ARG A 67 -7.75 -13.07 2.92
N TYR A 68 -7.13 -11.96 3.26
CA TYR A 68 -5.77 -11.94 3.82
C TYR A 68 -5.76 -11.26 5.18
N PRO A 69 -6.47 -11.83 6.17
CA PRO A 69 -6.55 -11.18 7.48
C PRO A 69 -5.20 -11.06 8.18
N GLU A 70 -4.26 -11.95 7.86
CA GLU A 70 -2.93 -11.88 8.47
C GLU A 70 -2.16 -10.64 8.03
N ILE A 71 -2.39 -10.16 6.80
CA ILE A 71 -1.75 -8.92 6.36
C ILE A 71 -2.30 -7.73 7.14
N VAL A 72 -3.62 -7.70 7.31
CA VAL A 72 -4.27 -6.62 8.06
C VAL A 72 -3.80 -6.63 9.51
N ALA A 73 -3.78 -7.79 10.11
CA ALA A 73 -3.40 -7.92 11.52
C ALA A 73 -1.95 -7.47 11.74
N GLU A 74 -1.05 -7.92 10.90
CA GLU A 74 0.36 -7.58 11.06
C GLU A 74 0.61 -6.10 10.77
N ALA A 75 -0.06 -5.55 9.79
CA ALA A 75 0.07 -4.12 9.49
C ALA A 75 -0.42 -3.27 10.66
N ARG A 76 -1.51 -3.68 11.29
CA ARG A 76 -2.02 -2.98 12.46
C ARG A 76 -1.08 -3.09 13.65
N GLU A 77 -0.53 -4.26 13.87
CA GLU A 77 0.44 -4.48 14.92
C GLU A 77 1.64 -3.55 14.81
N ARG A 78 2.04 -3.27 13.58
CA ARG A 78 3.20 -2.44 13.31
C ARG A 78 2.84 -0.97 13.09
N ALA A 79 1.56 -0.63 13.32
CA ALA A 79 1.05 0.74 13.22
C ALA A 79 1.22 1.33 11.81
N LEU A 80 1.08 0.51 10.80
CA LEU A 80 1.16 0.96 9.42
C LEU A 80 -0.16 1.58 8.98
N HIS A 81 -0.10 2.45 8.00
CA HIS A 81 -1.30 3.10 7.47
C HIS A 81 -2.01 2.18 6.49
N LEU A 82 -3.18 1.70 6.91
CA LEU A 82 -4.03 0.85 6.08
C LEU A 82 -5.15 1.68 5.47
N HIS A 83 -5.38 1.46 4.19
CA HIS A 83 -6.45 2.14 3.47
C HIS A 83 -7.25 1.12 2.69
N LEU A 84 -8.58 1.26 2.73
CA LEU A 84 -9.45 0.44 1.89
C LEU A 84 -9.81 1.19 0.63
N GLY A 85 -9.88 0.50 -0.48
CA GLY A 85 -10.30 1.09 -1.75
C GLY A 85 -11.15 0.12 -2.52
N THR A 86 -11.97 0.64 -3.43
CA THR A 86 -12.78 -0.21 -4.30
C THR A 86 -11.86 -0.97 -5.25
N ASP A 87 -12.42 -2.02 -5.87
CA ASP A 87 -11.68 -2.76 -6.90
C ASP A 87 -11.18 -1.82 -7.99
N GLU A 88 -12.02 -0.88 -8.39
CA GLU A 88 -11.66 0.12 -9.38
C GLU A 88 -10.46 0.95 -8.97
N VAL A 89 -10.45 1.39 -7.72
CA VAL A 89 -9.37 2.21 -7.20
C VAL A 89 -8.07 1.43 -7.17
N LEU A 90 -8.10 0.21 -6.63
CA LEU A 90 -6.89 -0.61 -6.57
C LEU A 90 -6.38 -0.95 -7.96
N HIS A 91 -7.29 -1.26 -8.88
CA HIS A 91 -6.90 -1.57 -10.25
C HIS A 91 -6.30 -0.35 -10.94
N ALA A 92 -6.83 0.84 -10.66
CA ALA A 92 -6.28 2.06 -11.23
C ALA A 92 -4.88 2.37 -10.69
N MET A 93 -4.60 1.98 -9.45
CA MET A 93 -3.27 2.13 -8.87
C MET A 93 -2.28 1.14 -9.47
N SER A 94 -2.70 -0.12 -9.60
CA SER A 94 -1.86 -1.19 -10.11
C SER A 94 -2.76 -2.28 -10.66
N ALA A 95 -2.65 -2.55 -11.95
CA ALA A 95 -3.50 -3.54 -12.60
C ALA A 95 -3.23 -4.95 -12.11
N ASP A 96 -2.04 -5.21 -11.59
CA ASP A 96 -1.63 -6.55 -11.19
C ASP A 96 -1.63 -6.77 -9.69
N CYS A 97 -2.23 -5.88 -8.91
CA CYS A 97 -2.09 -5.94 -7.47
C CYS A 97 -2.97 -7.00 -6.79
N GLN A 98 -3.93 -7.56 -7.52
CA GLN A 98 -4.80 -8.60 -6.95
C GLN A 98 -5.51 -8.11 -5.68
N GLY A 99 -5.89 -6.85 -5.65
CA GLY A 99 -6.64 -6.27 -4.54
C GLY A 99 -5.80 -5.83 -3.36
N VAL A 100 -4.47 -5.95 -3.42
CA VAL A 100 -3.62 -5.49 -2.33
C VAL A 100 -2.29 -4.99 -2.85
N LEU A 101 -1.85 -3.84 -2.33
CA LEU A 101 -0.56 -3.29 -2.69
C LEU A 101 -0.02 -2.47 -1.53
N ALA A 102 1.27 -2.21 -1.54
CA ALA A 102 1.90 -1.34 -0.55
C ALA A 102 2.84 -0.37 -1.24
N VAL A 103 2.88 0.85 -0.74
CA VAL A 103 3.87 1.84 -1.18
C VAL A 103 5.03 1.76 -0.20
N VAL A 104 6.21 1.52 -0.74
CA VAL A 104 7.39 1.21 0.06
C VAL A 104 8.51 2.17 -0.31
N ASN A 105 9.18 2.72 0.70
CA ASN A 105 10.38 3.53 0.48
C ASN A 105 11.54 2.60 0.17
N ALA A 106 12.37 2.99 -0.78
CA ALA A 106 13.51 2.16 -1.16
C ALA A 106 14.57 2.10 -0.07
N THR A 107 14.75 3.23 0.65
CA THR A 107 15.70 3.30 1.76
C THR A 107 15.13 4.22 2.82
N THR A 108 15.65 4.09 4.05
CA THR A 108 15.29 5.04 5.10
C THR A 108 16.01 6.36 4.85
N PRO A 109 15.38 7.49 5.22
CA PRO A 109 16.05 8.79 5.05
C PRO A 109 17.38 8.89 5.78
N SER A 110 17.48 8.31 6.97
CA SER A 110 18.71 8.38 7.72
C SER A 110 19.85 7.69 7.00
N LEU A 111 19.57 6.57 6.35
CA LEU A 111 20.58 5.88 5.57
C LEU A 111 21.02 6.70 4.37
N ALA A 112 20.07 7.34 3.71
CA ALA A 112 20.38 8.17 2.57
C ALA A 112 21.27 9.35 2.97
N GLU A 113 21.09 9.90 4.16
CA GLU A 113 21.91 11.02 4.64
C GLU A 113 23.35 10.63 4.91
N VAL A 114 23.56 9.42 5.34
CA VAL A 114 24.90 8.95 5.65
C VAL A 114 25.72 8.81 4.37
N LEU A 115 25.06 8.44 3.31
CA LEU A 115 25.73 8.25 2.04
C LEU A 115 25.93 9.55 1.30
#